data_eeed65e55b27d23a62f342ae4e5ccd5b
#
_entry.id   eeed65e55b27d23a62f342ae4e5ccd5b
#
_cell.length_a   1.000
_cell.length_b   1.000
_cell.length_c   1.000
_cell.angle_alpha   90.00
_cell.angle_beta   90.00
_cell.angle_gamma   90.00
#
_symmetry.space_group_name_H-M   'P 1'
#
loop_
_entity.id
_entity.type
_entity.pdbx_description
1 polymer ?
#
loop_
_entity_poly.entity_id
_entity_poly.type
_entity_poly.pdbx_seq_one_letter_code
_entity_poly.pdbx_strand_id
1 'polypeptide(L)'
;MRRGLSSIVTGRTIERVTVLHPRPVRNHLPGPDDFAFTLAGRTFAEPRRRGKYLWLPFADGDALLAHLGMSGQFRLDEADAPLLPNTRVLFDLAAADGDPGVRRDDEKAGRAGEGATTAPSPSARRTPGSPRGEPSGEPTPSSRRAPGSAANQLRFVDQRMFGGLSLSPGGAELPAQLAHIGRDLFDPELDLAAAVRRIRSKRSGIKRVLLDQTVISGIGNIYADEALWRAKLHYDKPANTLSAAKVRELLQAATTVMAEALDQGGTSFDALYVNVNGSSGYFARELAVYGREGEACLRCGRAIVREAFMNRSSYRCPTCQRRPKR
;
A
#
# COMPACT_ATOMS: atom_id res chain seq x y z
N MET A 1 -5.77 3.18 -1.09
CA MET A 1 -4.49 2.57 -1.51
C MET A 1 -4.68 1.57 -2.68
N ARG A 2 -5.35 0.39 -2.53
CA ARG A 2 -5.50 -0.59 -3.63
C ARG A 2 -6.02 0.02 -4.93
N ARG A 3 -7.16 0.73 -4.88
CA ARG A 3 -7.75 1.38 -6.08
C ARG A 3 -6.80 2.38 -6.73
N GLY A 4 -6.08 3.18 -5.92
CA GLY A 4 -5.10 4.13 -6.45
C GLY A 4 -3.87 3.46 -7.04
N LEU A 5 -3.46 2.29 -6.53
CA LEU A 5 -2.36 1.54 -7.12
C LEU A 5 -2.75 0.83 -8.41
N SER A 6 -3.99 0.32 -8.53
CA SER A 6 -4.44 -0.44 -9.69
C SER A 6 -4.22 0.31 -11.01
N SER A 7 -4.61 1.59 -11.07
CA SER A 7 -4.41 2.43 -12.26
C SER A 7 -2.94 2.81 -12.53
N ILE A 8 -2.06 2.60 -11.55
CA ILE A 8 -0.67 3.05 -11.63
C ILE A 8 0.28 1.91 -12.01
N VAL A 9 0.08 0.72 -11.42
CA VAL A 9 1.06 -0.37 -11.52
C VAL A 9 0.65 -1.51 -12.43
N THR A 10 -0.66 -1.70 -12.69
CA THR A 10 -1.13 -2.84 -13.50
C THR A 10 -0.54 -2.80 -14.90
N GLY A 11 0.07 -3.91 -15.33
CA GLY A 11 0.74 -4.05 -16.62
C GLY A 11 2.14 -3.42 -16.69
N ARG A 12 2.62 -2.77 -15.62
CA ARG A 12 3.94 -2.14 -15.63
C ARG A 12 5.01 -3.10 -15.13
N THR A 13 6.16 -3.07 -15.80
CA THR A 13 7.34 -3.86 -15.45
C THR A 13 8.26 -3.07 -14.53
N ILE A 14 8.82 -3.74 -13.53
CA ILE A 14 9.85 -3.19 -12.64
C ILE A 14 11.18 -3.23 -13.37
N GLU A 15 11.76 -2.07 -13.71
CA GLU A 15 13.09 -2.01 -14.30
C GLU A 15 14.19 -2.24 -13.26
N ARG A 16 14.01 -1.64 -12.08
CA ARG A 16 14.97 -1.70 -10.98
C ARG A 16 14.30 -1.52 -9.65
N VAL A 17 14.84 -2.19 -8.61
CA VAL A 17 14.47 -1.95 -7.22
C VAL A 17 15.68 -1.44 -6.46
N THR A 18 15.49 -0.42 -5.62
CA THR A 18 16.53 0.09 -4.72
C THR A 18 16.01 0.05 -3.29
N VAL A 19 16.66 -0.73 -2.43
CA VAL A 19 16.32 -0.81 -1.01
C VAL A 19 17.18 0.19 -0.24
N LEU A 20 16.60 1.32 0.14
CA LEU A 20 17.29 2.39 0.89
C LEU A 20 17.43 2.05 2.38
N HIS A 21 16.59 1.16 2.91
CA HIS A 21 16.66 0.69 4.30
C HIS A 21 16.20 -0.77 4.39
N PRO A 22 16.96 -1.67 5.06
CA PRO A 22 16.67 -3.12 5.06
C PRO A 22 15.43 -3.51 5.88
N ARG A 23 15.00 -2.71 6.84
CA ARG A 23 13.92 -3.07 7.76
C ARG A 23 12.58 -3.41 7.09
N PRO A 24 12.09 -2.74 6.05
CA PRO A 24 10.87 -3.14 5.35
C PRO A 24 10.95 -4.52 4.72
N VAL A 25 12.13 -4.94 4.27
CA VAL A 25 12.35 -6.24 3.61
C VAL A 25 12.92 -7.31 4.56
N ARG A 26 12.87 -7.08 5.88
CA ARG A 26 13.42 -7.97 6.91
C ARG A 26 12.93 -9.43 6.88
N ASN A 27 11.78 -9.69 6.26
CA ASN A 27 11.21 -11.03 6.13
C ASN A 27 11.71 -11.75 4.87
N HIS A 28 12.48 -11.08 4.02
CA HIS A 28 13.15 -11.68 2.88
C HIS A 28 14.54 -12.14 3.35
N LEU A 29 14.66 -13.42 3.70
CA LEU A 29 15.86 -13.97 4.35
C LEU A 29 17.17 -13.81 3.56
N PRO A 30 17.17 -13.91 2.21
CA PRO A 30 18.39 -13.70 1.44
C PRO A 30 18.93 -12.26 1.50
N GLY A 31 18.11 -11.31 1.93
CA GLY A 31 18.51 -9.92 2.15
C GLY A 31 18.04 -8.94 1.08
N PRO A 32 18.39 -7.64 1.27
CA PRO A 32 17.86 -6.57 0.42
C PRO A 32 18.34 -6.62 -1.03
N ASP A 33 19.56 -7.07 -1.30
CA ASP A 33 20.10 -7.15 -2.65
C ASP A 33 19.43 -8.26 -3.46
N ASP A 34 19.22 -9.42 -2.85
CA ASP A 34 18.46 -10.52 -3.43
C ASP A 34 16.98 -10.13 -3.65
N PHE A 35 16.38 -9.43 -2.70
CA PHE A 35 15.03 -8.88 -2.87
C PHE A 35 14.94 -7.97 -4.10
N ALA A 36 15.90 -7.07 -4.26
CA ALA A 36 15.94 -6.15 -5.40
C ALA A 36 16.15 -6.90 -6.72
N PHE A 37 17.09 -7.83 -6.76
CA PHE A 37 17.38 -8.65 -7.93
C PHE A 37 16.18 -9.51 -8.35
N THR A 38 15.54 -10.17 -7.38
CA THR A 38 14.40 -11.06 -7.64
C THR A 38 13.18 -10.32 -8.21
N LEU A 39 12.99 -9.05 -7.87
CA LEU A 39 11.85 -8.27 -8.32
C LEU A 39 12.07 -7.55 -9.66
N ALA A 40 13.33 -7.30 -10.05
CA ALA A 40 13.64 -6.66 -11.32
C ALA A 40 13.17 -7.53 -12.51
N GLY A 41 12.59 -6.91 -13.52
CA GLY A 41 12.03 -7.57 -14.71
C GLY A 41 10.62 -8.13 -14.54
N ARG A 42 10.04 -8.12 -13.32
CA ARG A 42 8.67 -8.62 -13.09
C ARG A 42 7.62 -7.59 -13.47
N THR A 43 6.52 -8.06 -14.04
CA THR A 43 5.37 -7.22 -14.44
C THR A 43 4.24 -7.38 -13.44
N PHE A 44 3.74 -6.26 -12.92
CA PHE A 44 2.61 -6.24 -12.01
C PHE A 44 1.29 -6.59 -12.71
N ALA A 45 0.50 -7.47 -12.08
CA ALA A 45 -0.91 -7.64 -12.36
C ALA A 45 -1.76 -6.73 -11.44
N GLU A 46 -3.09 -6.91 -11.44
CA GLU A 46 -3.98 -6.06 -10.66
C GLU A 46 -3.77 -6.24 -9.14
N PRO A 47 -3.52 -5.14 -8.38
CA PRO A 47 -3.37 -5.19 -6.93
C PRO A 47 -4.60 -5.76 -6.22
N ARG A 48 -4.38 -6.62 -5.25
CA ARG A 48 -5.41 -7.29 -4.46
C ARG A 48 -5.29 -6.96 -2.98
N ARG A 49 -6.37 -7.18 -2.23
CA ARG A 49 -6.43 -6.84 -0.81
C ARG A 49 -7.26 -7.86 -0.02
N ARG A 50 -6.84 -8.17 1.20
CA ARG A 50 -7.66 -8.84 2.20
C ARG A 50 -7.47 -8.16 3.56
N GLY A 51 -8.54 -7.55 4.09
CA GLY A 51 -8.47 -6.78 5.33
C GLY A 51 -7.44 -5.63 5.25
N LYS A 52 -6.42 -5.71 6.09
CA LYS A 52 -5.33 -4.74 6.19
C LYS A 52 -4.11 -5.08 5.33
N TYR A 53 -4.16 -6.20 4.60
CA TYR A 53 -3.07 -6.67 3.78
C TYR A 53 -3.34 -6.34 2.31
N LEU A 54 -2.31 -5.89 1.64
CA LEU A 54 -2.27 -5.57 0.23
C LEU A 54 -1.22 -6.46 -0.42
N TRP A 55 -1.49 -6.98 -1.60
CA TRP A 55 -0.43 -7.58 -2.40
C TRP A 55 -0.56 -7.16 -3.85
N LEU A 56 0.57 -7.14 -4.51
CA LEU A 56 0.72 -6.82 -5.91
C LEU A 56 1.14 -8.13 -6.60
N PRO A 57 0.20 -8.81 -7.26
CA PRO A 57 0.51 -10.01 -8.04
C PRO A 57 1.45 -9.68 -9.18
N PHE A 58 2.25 -10.65 -9.59
CA PHE A 58 3.03 -10.61 -10.82
C PHE A 58 2.41 -11.53 -11.88
N ALA A 59 2.75 -11.28 -13.16
CA ALA A 59 2.27 -12.06 -14.29
C ALA A 59 2.75 -13.53 -14.25
N ASP A 60 3.84 -13.81 -13.53
CA ASP A 60 4.43 -15.14 -13.37
C ASP A 60 3.77 -16.01 -12.26
N GLY A 61 2.76 -15.47 -11.56
CA GLY A 61 2.03 -16.20 -10.53
C GLY A 61 2.52 -15.92 -9.10
N ASP A 62 3.62 -15.23 -8.90
CA ASP A 62 4.10 -14.77 -7.60
C ASP A 62 3.41 -13.48 -7.17
N ALA A 63 3.72 -12.98 -5.97
CA ALA A 63 3.22 -11.69 -5.51
C ALA A 63 4.20 -10.96 -4.58
N LEU A 64 4.18 -9.63 -4.64
CA LEU A 64 4.76 -8.76 -3.61
C LEU A 64 3.69 -8.50 -2.54
N LEU A 65 3.83 -9.13 -1.38
CA LEU A 65 2.99 -8.87 -0.22
C LEU A 65 3.46 -7.61 0.50
N ALA A 66 2.54 -6.68 0.75
CA ALA A 66 2.79 -5.44 1.46
C ALA A 66 1.91 -5.34 2.71
N HIS A 67 2.53 -5.14 3.86
CA HIS A 67 1.87 -4.74 5.09
C HIS A 67 2.24 -3.30 5.42
N LEU A 68 1.26 -2.41 5.40
CA LEU A 68 1.52 -0.96 5.54
C LEU A 68 1.79 -0.54 6.99
N GLY A 69 1.53 -1.41 7.97
CA GLY A 69 1.70 -1.07 9.38
C GLY A 69 0.83 0.11 9.79
N MET A 70 1.45 1.11 10.42
CA MET A 70 0.77 2.32 10.91
C MET A 70 1.04 3.55 10.03
N SER A 71 2.16 3.59 9.31
CA SER A 71 2.63 4.75 8.54
C SER A 71 3.15 4.37 7.15
N GLY A 72 3.17 3.08 6.81
CA GLY A 72 3.59 2.63 5.49
C GLY A 72 2.59 3.04 4.41
N GLN A 73 3.10 3.52 3.29
CA GLN A 73 2.31 3.94 2.15
C GLN A 73 3.10 3.78 0.86
N PHE A 74 2.38 3.55 -0.24
CA PHE A 74 2.93 3.67 -1.57
C PHE A 74 2.63 5.04 -2.15
N ARG A 75 3.60 5.62 -2.83
CA ARG A 75 3.48 6.87 -3.58
C ARG A 75 4.04 6.68 -4.98
N LEU A 76 3.43 7.35 -5.93
CA LEU A 76 3.97 7.49 -7.26
C LEU A 76 4.57 8.90 -7.36
N ASP A 77 5.84 8.97 -7.67
CA ASP A 77 6.56 10.22 -7.90
C ASP A 77 7.36 10.08 -9.22
N GLU A 78 7.80 11.19 -9.78
CA GLU A 78 8.78 11.19 -10.87
C GLU A 78 10.14 10.71 -10.33
N ALA A 79 10.94 10.05 -11.17
CA ALA A 79 12.19 9.43 -10.71
C ALA A 79 13.23 10.45 -10.23
N ASP A 80 13.17 11.68 -10.76
CA ASP A 80 14.03 12.82 -10.40
C ASP A 80 13.47 13.67 -9.24
N ALA A 81 12.22 13.41 -8.81
CA ALA A 81 11.63 14.12 -7.68
C ALA A 81 12.41 13.86 -6.38
N PRO A 82 12.59 14.88 -5.51
CA PRO A 82 13.30 14.74 -4.25
C PRO A 82 12.76 13.59 -3.40
N LEU A 83 13.66 12.82 -2.78
CA LEU A 83 13.28 11.74 -1.88
C LEU A 83 12.68 12.29 -0.60
N LEU A 84 11.55 11.75 -0.18
CA LEU A 84 11.01 12.03 1.15
C LEU A 84 11.90 11.38 2.23
N PRO A 85 12.05 11.99 3.41
CA PRO A 85 12.95 11.50 4.47
C PRO A 85 12.68 10.06 4.92
N ASN A 86 11.46 9.59 4.74
CA ASN A 86 11.00 8.26 5.14
C ASN A 86 10.82 7.29 3.98
N THR A 87 11.39 7.59 2.82
CA THR A 87 11.42 6.67 1.67
C THR A 87 12.33 5.49 2.00
N ARG A 88 11.86 4.28 1.79
CA ARG A 88 12.55 3.05 2.21
C ARG A 88 12.88 2.12 1.06
N VAL A 89 12.01 2.02 0.07
CA VAL A 89 12.21 1.20 -1.13
C VAL A 89 11.69 1.95 -2.34
N LEU A 90 12.43 1.89 -3.43
CA LEU A 90 12.11 2.47 -4.72
C LEU A 90 11.90 1.34 -5.74
N PHE A 91 10.89 1.48 -6.57
CA PHE A 91 10.61 0.62 -7.72
C PHE A 91 10.56 1.54 -8.96
N ASP A 92 11.59 1.49 -9.78
CA ASP A 92 11.61 2.18 -11.07
C ASP A 92 10.74 1.36 -12.02
N LEU A 93 9.71 1.99 -12.57
CA LEU A 93 8.74 1.32 -13.45
C LEU A 93 8.99 1.71 -14.90
N ALA A 94 8.96 0.71 -15.79
CA ALA A 94 8.96 0.95 -17.23
C ALA A 94 7.84 1.92 -17.63
N ALA A 95 8.05 2.67 -18.71
CA ALA A 95 6.99 3.51 -19.27
C ALA A 95 5.75 2.66 -19.59
N ALA A 96 4.55 3.23 -19.40
CA ALA A 96 3.33 2.53 -19.76
C ALA A 96 3.24 2.39 -21.28
N ASP A 97 2.79 1.23 -21.79
CA ASP A 97 2.49 1.08 -23.20
C ASP A 97 1.39 2.08 -23.61
N GLY A 98 1.76 3.03 -24.48
CA GLY A 98 0.87 4.12 -24.89
C GLY A 98 1.24 5.52 -24.39
N ASP A 99 2.34 5.68 -23.66
CA ASP A 99 2.89 6.99 -23.34
C ASP A 99 3.45 7.62 -24.64
N PRO A 100 2.97 8.83 -25.08
CA PRO A 100 3.35 9.43 -26.36
C PRO A 100 4.83 9.81 -26.49
N GLY A 101 5.65 9.54 -25.45
CA GLY A 101 7.10 9.75 -25.43
C GLY A 101 7.94 8.62 -26.04
N VAL A 102 7.39 7.44 -26.28
CA VAL A 102 8.13 6.30 -26.85
C VAL A 102 7.88 6.21 -28.35
N ARG A 103 8.66 6.92 -29.15
CA ARG A 103 8.76 6.61 -30.59
C ARG A 103 9.48 5.27 -30.72
N ARG A 104 8.81 4.28 -31.28
CA ARG A 104 9.41 3.04 -31.75
C ARG A 104 10.25 3.37 -32.99
N ASP A 105 11.55 3.61 -32.83
CA ASP A 105 12.51 3.66 -33.89
C ASP A 105 13.01 2.24 -34.22
N ASP A 106 12.11 1.33 -34.57
CA ASP A 106 12.47 0.01 -35.07
C ASP A 106 11.42 -0.46 -36.09
N GLU A 107 11.39 0.24 -37.26
CA GLU A 107 10.86 -0.38 -38.48
C GLU A 107 11.22 0.42 -39.71
N LYS A 108 12.51 0.37 -40.11
CA LYS A 108 12.94 0.60 -41.51
C LYS A 108 14.37 0.08 -41.76
N ALA A 109 14.51 -1.21 -41.83
CA ALA A 109 15.62 -1.83 -42.52
C ALA A 109 15.03 -2.90 -43.46
N GLY A 110 14.88 -2.55 -44.73
CA GLY A 110 14.59 -3.54 -45.75
C GLY A 110 13.87 -2.99 -46.97
N ARG A 111 14.59 -2.37 -47.90
CA ARG A 111 14.47 -2.71 -49.32
C ARG A 111 15.57 -2.02 -50.14
N ALA A 112 16.35 -2.86 -50.76
CA ALA A 112 17.38 -2.54 -51.71
C ALA A 112 16.82 -1.91 -53.01
N GLY A 113 17.69 -1.12 -53.68
CA GLY A 113 17.46 -0.62 -55.04
C GLY A 113 18.73 -0.03 -55.60
N GLU A 114 19.32 -0.72 -56.56
CA GLU A 114 20.56 -0.48 -57.32
C GLU A 114 20.60 0.87 -58.06
N GLY A 115 21.81 1.35 -58.35
CA GLY A 115 22.01 2.31 -59.44
C GLY A 115 23.24 3.24 -59.33
N ALA A 116 24.39 2.76 -59.73
CA ALA A 116 25.43 3.25 -60.65
C ALA A 116 26.05 4.66 -60.54
N THR A 117 27.42 4.62 -60.52
CA THR A 117 28.43 5.39 -61.25
C THR A 117 28.62 6.88 -60.94
N THR A 118 29.80 7.33 -60.51
CA THR A 118 31.04 7.74 -61.13
C THR A 118 31.90 8.58 -60.18
N ALA A 119 33.22 8.26 -60.16
CA ALA A 119 34.28 9.07 -59.58
C ALA A 119 34.76 10.13 -60.63
N PRO A 120 35.70 11.06 -60.38
CA PRO A 120 36.92 10.92 -59.55
C PRO A 120 37.39 12.19 -58.76
N SER A 121 38.41 11.96 -57.97
CA SER A 121 39.34 12.88 -57.28
C SER A 121 40.06 13.90 -58.21
N PRO A 122 41.00 14.88 -57.76
CA PRO A 122 42.00 14.71 -56.69
C PRO A 122 42.52 15.98 -55.95
N SER A 123 43.52 15.76 -55.09
CA SER A 123 44.67 16.58 -54.69
C SER A 123 44.55 17.51 -53.45
N ALA A 124 45.26 17.27 -52.50
CA ALA A 124 46.64 17.41 -52.03
C ALA A 124 46.94 18.72 -51.30
N ARG A 125 47.42 18.64 -50.04
CA ARG A 125 48.79 19.04 -49.63
C ARG A 125 49.02 18.88 -48.10
N ARG A 126 50.17 18.35 -47.81
CA ARG A 126 50.91 18.19 -46.52
C ARG A 126 51.31 19.56 -45.95
N THR A 127 51.71 19.77 -44.73
CA THR A 127 52.59 19.14 -43.71
C THR A 127 52.67 20.05 -42.47
N PRO A 128 53.55 19.89 -41.43
CA PRO A 128 53.39 19.11 -40.21
C PRO A 128 53.65 19.93 -38.92
N GLY A 129 53.43 19.34 -37.75
CA GLY A 129 53.90 19.93 -36.47
C GLY A 129 53.32 19.29 -35.23
N SER A 130 54.04 18.34 -34.61
CA SER A 130 53.88 17.93 -33.23
C SER A 130 54.59 18.89 -32.27
N PRO A 131 54.26 18.98 -30.98
CA PRO A 131 54.60 17.93 -30.02
C PRO A 131 53.63 17.71 -28.85
N ARG A 132 53.62 16.50 -28.33
CA ARG A 132 53.44 15.92 -27.00
C ARG A 132 52.76 16.77 -25.90
N GLY A 133 51.65 16.23 -25.35
CA GLY A 133 51.11 16.56 -24.07
C GLY A 133 50.31 15.32 -23.53
N GLU A 134 50.58 14.93 -22.32
CA GLU A 134 50.17 13.70 -21.61
C GLU A 134 48.67 13.53 -21.43
N PRO A 135 48.16 12.30 -21.13
CA PRO A 135 46.75 12.01 -21.03
C PRO A 135 46.23 12.27 -19.61
N SER A 136 45.45 13.32 -19.41
CA SER A 136 44.57 13.44 -18.26
C SER A 136 43.25 12.77 -18.62
N GLY A 137 43.01 11.59 -18.03
CA GLY A 137 41.75 10.87 -18.13
C GLY A 137 40.64 11.59 -17.39
N GLU A 138 39.81 12.32 -18.11
CA GLU A 138 38.52 12.73 -17.61
C GLU A 138 37.56 11.55 -17.72
N PRO A 139 36.73 11.29 -16.67
CA PRO A 139 35.71 10.26 -16.76
C PRO A 139 34.65 10.69 -17.77
N THR A 140 34.40 9.87 -18.76
CA THR A 140 33.32 10.01 -19.73
C THR A 140 32.00 10.24 -19.01
N PRO A 141 31.25 11.31 -19.33
CA PRO A 141 29.93 11.49 -18.77
C PRO A 141 29.00 10.38 -19.27
N SER A 142 28.47 9.59 -18.33
CA SER A 142 27.44 8.62 -18.59
C SER A 142 26.32 9.25 -19.41
N SER A 143 25.85 8.53 -20.40
CA SER A 143 24.78 8.87 -21.31
C SER A 143 23.68 9.72 -20.68
N ARG A 144 23.58 11.00 -21.04
CA ARG A 144 22.41 11.82 -20.73
C ARG A 144 21.21 11.19 -21.45
N ARG A 145 20.29 10.60 -20.69
CA ARG A 145 18.96 10.23 -21.18
C ARG A 145 18.30 11.47 -21.77
N ALA A 146 17.70 11.32 -22.94
CA ALA A 146 16.93 12.39 -23.57
C ALA A 146 15.79 12.87 -22.65
N PRO A 147 15.50 14.18 -22.58
CA PRO A 147 14.34 14.69 -21.84
C PRO A 147 13.08 14.30 -22.61
N GLY A 148 12.31 13.33 -22.11
CA GLY A 148 11.06 12.95 -22.77
C GLY A 148 10.26 11.78 -22.22
N SER A 149 10.70 11.02 -21.23
CA SER A 149 9.83 10.09 -20.53
C SER A 149 10.08 10.20 -19.02
N ALA A 150 9.16 10.80 -18.31
CA ALA A 150 9.15 10.78 -16.86
C ALA A 150 9.01 9.32 -16.40
N ALA A 151 10.15 8.67 -16.14
CA ALA A 151 10.17 7.35 -15.54
C ALA A 151 9.48 7.47 -14.17
N ASN A 152 8.28 6.91 -14.06
CA ASN A 152 7.54 6.93 -12.81
C ASN A 152 8.16 5.96 -11.80
N GLN A 153 8.36 6.41 -10.59
CA GLN A 153 8.93 5.64 -9.51
C GLN A 153 7.88 5.38 -8.44
N LEU A 154 7.57 4.10 -8.21
CA LEU A 154 6.74 3.71 -7.07
C LEU A 154 7.62 3.66 -5.83
N ARG A 155 7.28 4.45 -4.82
CA ARG A 155 8.04 4.60 -3.58
C ARG A 155 7.28 4.00 -2.41
N PHE A 156 7.95 3.14 -1.63
CA PHE A 156 7.44 2.70 -0.33
C PHE A 156 8.01 3.64 0.75
N VAL A 157 7.11 4.39 1.39
CA VAL A 157 7.44 5.39 2.41
C VAL A 157 6.91 4.90 3.75
N ASP A 158 7.74 4.83 4.79
CA ASP A 158 7.31 4.39 6.13
C ASP A 158 8.13 5.07 7.23
N GLN A 159 7.50 5.99 7.95
CA GLN A 159 8.13 6.75 9.02
C GLN A 159 8.44 5.85 10.24
N ARG A 160 7.48 5.03 10.66
CA ARG A 160 7.59 4.21 11.88
C ARG A 160 8.26 2.86 11.66
N MET A 161 8.52 2.49 10.39
CA MET A 161 9.15 1.23 9.99
C MET A 161 8.44 -0.03 10.54
N PHE A 162 7.12 0.04 10.72
CA PHE A 162 6.28 -1.10 11.07
C PHE A 162 5.76 -1.85 9.85
N GLY A 163 5.81 -1.21 8.70
CA GLY A 163 5.48 -1.81 7.42
C GLY A 163 6.48 -2.90 7.02
N GLY A 164 6.13 -3.65 6.01
CA GLY A 164 6.97 -4.71 5.48
C GLY A 164 6.57 -5.10 4.08
N LEU A 165 7.57 -5.49 3.31
CA LEU A 165 7.47 -6.03 1.97
C LEU A 165 8.08 -7.43 1.96
N SER A 166 7.44 -8.38 1.32
CA SER A 166 7.97 -9.74 1.17
C SER A 166 7.47 -10.38 -0.11
N LEU A 167 8.32 -11.19 -0.73
CA LEU A 167 7.92 -12.02 -1.86
C LEU A 167 7.05 -13.18 -1.35
N SER A 168 6.01 -13.51 -2.11
CA SER A 168 5.14 -14.67 -1.88
C SER A 168 5.11 -15.52 -3.15
N PRO A 169 5.93 -16.56 -3.24
CA PRO A 169 5.89 -17.48 -4.36
C PRO A 169 4.52 -18.13 -4.51
N GLY A 170 3.99 -18.19 -5.73
CA GLY A 170 2.63 -18.70 -6.03
C GLY A 170 1.50 -17.89 -5.40
N GLY A 171 1.78 -16.69 -4.88
CA GLY A 171 0.86 -15.88 -4.08
C GLY A 171 -0.05 -14.95 -4.88
N ALA A 172 -0.08 -15.01 -6.20
CA ALA A 172 -0.86 -14.09 -7.04
C ALA A 172 -2.35 -14.08 -6.68
N GLU A 173 -2.96 -15.25 -6.47
CA GLU A 173 -4.37 -15.32 -6.05
C GLU A 173 -4.52 -14.98 -4.56
N LEU A 174 -3.74 -15.61 -3.71
CA LEU A 174 -3.72 -15.37 -2.27
C LEU A 174 -2.37 -15.78 -1.69
N PRO A 175 -1.57 -14.84 -1.17
CA PRO A 175 -0.34 -15.16 -0.45
C PRO A 175 -0.58 -16.19 0.66
N ALA A 176 0.24 -17.23 0.74
CA ALA A 176 0.10 -18.30 1.75
C ALA A 176 0.11 -17.72 3.18
N GLN A 177 0.86 -16.65 3.41
CA GLN A 177 0.91 -15.91 4.67
C GLN A 177 -0.45 -15.33 5.08
N LEU A 178 -1.41 -15.18 4.14
CA LEU A 178 -2.74 -14.61 4.36
C LEU A 178 -3.85 -15.66 4.39
N ALA A 179 -3.57 -16.94 4.21
CA ALA A 179 -4.57 -18.00 4.14
C ALA A 179 -5.46 -18.06 5.42
N HIS A 180 -4.89 -17.71 6.58
CA HIS A 180 -5.60 -17.69 7.86
C HIS A 180 -6.41 -16.40 8.11
N ILE A 181 -6.26 -15.38 7.28
CA ILE A 181 -6.94 -14.08 7.44
C ILE A 181 -8.38 -14.18 6.92
N GLY A 182 -9.33 -13.81 7.78
CA GLY A 182 -10.75 -13.77 7.43
C GLY A 182 -11.05 -12.75 6.33
N ARG A 183 -12.17 -12.92 5.65
CA ARG A 183 -12.69 -11.90 4.72
C ARG A 183 -13.10 -10.65 5.48
N ASP A 184 -13.05 -9.50 4.84
CA ASP A 184 -13.47 -8.22 5.41
C ASP A 184 -14.91 -7.85 5.02
N LEU A 185 -15.46 -6.82 5.66
CA LEU A 185 -16.85 -6.39 5.50
C LEU A 185 -17.20 -5.86 4.10
N PHE A 186 -16.21 -5.57 3.27
CA PHE A 186 -16.41 -5.12 1.88
C PHE A 186 -16.11 -6.22 0.85
N ASP A 187 -15.78 -7.42 1.32
CA ASP A 187 -15.55 -8.57 0.43
C ASP A 187 -16.91 -9.14 0.01
N PRO A 188 -17.24 -9.14 -1.30
CA PRO A 188 -18.52 -9.64 -1.78
C PRO A 188 -18.73 -11.15 -1.52
N GLU A 189 -17.65 -11.90 -1.29
CA GLU A 189 -17.70 -13.33 -0.97
C GLU A 189 -17.76 -13.59 0.54
N LEU A 190 -17.98 -12.56 1.39
CA LEU A 190 -18.13 -12.75 2.83
C LEU A 190 -19.43 -13.46 3.15
N ASP A 191 -19.36 -14.69 3.66
CA ASP A 191 -20.52 -15.31 4.33
C ASP A 191 -20.77 -14.65 5.70
N LEU A 192 -21.64 -13.63 5.68
CA LEU A 192 -21.99 -12.88 6.88
C LEU A 192 -22.62 -13.79 7.96
N ALA A 193 -23.38 -14.82 7.58
CA ALA A 193 -24.01 -15.72 8.53
C ALA A 193 -22.96 -16.59 9.25
N ALA A 194 -21.98 -17.10 8.52
CA ALA A 194 -20.83 -17.80 9.09
C ALA A 194 -20.00 -16.91 10.00
N ALA A 195 -19.74 -15.66 9.59
CA ALA A 195 -19.02 -14.67 10.40
C ALA A 195 -19.76 -14.41 11.74
N VAL A 196 -21.09 -14.23 11.70
CA VAL A 196 -21.91 -14.05 12.89
C VAL A 196 -21.85 -15.29 13.81
N ARG A 197 -21.95 -16.51 13.27
CA ARG A 197 -21.79 -17.75 14.05
C ARG A 197 -20.41 -17.83 14.69
N ARG A 198 -19.34 -17.52 13.94
CA ARG A 198 -17.97 -17.55 14.43
C ARG A 198 -17.71 -16.52 15.52
N ILE A 199 -18.25 -15.31 15.41
CA ILE A 199 -18.18 -14.28 16.46
C ILE A 199 -18.87 -14.79 17.72
N ARG A 200 -20.07 -15.34 17.59
CA ARG A 200 -20.86 -15.83 18.73
C ARG A 200 -20.30 -17.10 19.39
N SER A 201 -19.45 -17.84 18.75
CA SER A 201 -18.75 -18.97 19.38
C SER A 201 -17.63 -18.54 20.34
N LYS A 202 -17.22 -17.26 20.32
CA LYS A 202 -16.14 -16.76 21.17
C LYS A 202 -16.67 -16.30 22.53
N ARG A 203 -15.99 -16.71 23.62
CA ARG A 203 -16.33 -16.28 25.00
C ARG A 203 -15.68 -14.96 25.40
N SER A 204 -14.71 -14.47 24.65
CA SER A 204 -14.00 -13.21 24.92
C SER A 204 -14.88 -11.98 24.67
N GLY A 205 -14.46 -10.83 25.20
CA GLY A 205 -15.14 -9.54 24.98
C GLY A 205 -15.23 -9.19 23.50
N ILE A 206 -16.36 -8.64 23.11
CA ILE A 206 -16.70 -8.43 21.69
C ILE A 206 -15.67 -7.58 20.93
N LYS A 207 -15.05 -6.57 21.55
CA LYS A 207 -14.00 -5.78 20.89
C LYS A 207 -12.79 -6.63 20.54
N ARG A 208 -12.38 -7.56 21.43
CA ARG A 208 -11.28 -8.48 21.15
C ARG A 208 -11.58 -9.35 19.92
N VAL A 209 -12.83 -9.81 19.80
CA VAL A 209 -13.27 -10.61 18.65
C VAL A 209 -13.29 -9.79 17.36
N LEU A 210 -13.75 -8.53 17.40
CA LEU A 210 -13.70 -7.63 16.24
C LEU A 210 -12.28 -7.32 15.76
N LEU A 211 -11.30 -7.32 16.66
CA LEU A 211 -9.88 -7.08 16.32
C LEU A 211 -9.15 -8.33 15.86
N ASP A 212 -9.74 -9.51 16.02
CA ASP A 212 -9.19 -10.79 15.54
C ASP A 212 -9.35 -10.90 14.03
N GLN A 213 -8.27 -10.60 13.32
CA GLN A 213 -8.24 -10.58 11.84
C GLN A 213 -8.49 -11.98 11.23
N THR A 214 -8.43 -13.03 12.02
CA THR A 214 -8.79 -14.39 11.55
C THR A 214 -10.30 -14.60 11.53
N VAL A 215 -11.07 -13.89 12.37
CA VAL A 215 -12.52 -13.98 12.46
C VAL A 215 -13.19 -13.11 11.40
N ILE A 216 -12.85 -11.84 11.39
CA ILE A 216 -13.26 -10.85 10.40
C ILE A 216 -12.12 -9.84 10.27
N SER A 217 -11.66 -9.59 9.06
CA SER A 217 -10.51 -8.73 8.89
C SER A 217 -10.89 -7.27 8.58
N GLY A 218 -9.92 -6.39 8.63
CA GLY A 218 -10.08 -4.97 8.28
C GLY A 218 -10.41 -4.08 9.48
N ILE A 219 -11.19 -4.54 10.46
CA ILE A 219 -11.58 -3.73 11.61
C ILE A 219 -10.35 -3.43 12.48
N GLY A 220 -10.09 -2.13 12.69
CA GLY A 220 -9.05 -1.63 13.58
C GLY A 220 -9.62 -1.07 14.87
N ASN A 221 -8.72 -0.58 15.76
CA ASN A 221 -9.10 -0.07 17.07
C ASN A 221 -10.12 1.08 16.99
N ILE A 222 -9.93 2.01 16.05
CA ILE A 222 -10.80 3.16 15.81
C ILE A 222 -12.19 2.68 15.42
N TYR A 223 -12.28 1.89 14.36
CA TYR A 223 -13.56 1.40 13.83
C TYR A 223 -14.28 0.48 14.79
N ALA A 224 -13.54 -0.28 15.63
CA ALA A 224 -14.13 -1.10 16.67
C ALA A 224 -14.82 -0.24 17.75
N ASP A 225 -14.19 0.82 18.25
CA ASP A 225 -14.80 1.71 19.25
C ASP A 225 -15.98 2.48 18.68
N GLU A 226 -15.88 3.02 17.48
CA GLU A 226 -16.97 3.72 16.81
C GLU A 226 -18.18 2.81 16.55
N ALA A 227 -17.95 1.60 16.04
CA ALA A 227 -19.01 0.61 15.81
C ALA A 227 -19.68 0.18 17.12
N LEU A 228 -18.91 -0.05 18.16
CA LEU A 228 -19.45 -0.39 19.50
C LEU A 228 -20.27 0.73 20.10
N TRP A 229 -19.88 2.01 19.90
CA TRP A 229 -20.67 3.15 20.32
C TRP A 229 -21.99 3.23 19.54
N ARG A 230 -21.95 3.06 18.22
CA ARG A 230 -23.16 3.04 17.38
C ARG A 230 -24.12 1.93 17.82
N ALA A 231 -23.61 0.72 18.07
CA ALA A 231 -24.37 -0.44 18.53
C ALA A 231 -24.73 -0.42 20.02
N LYS A 232 -24.33 0.60 20.79
CA LYS A 232 -24.52 0.72 22.24
C LYS A 232 -24.01 -0.49 23.02
N LEU A 233 -22.87 -1.06 22.62
CA LEU A 233 -22.25 -2.22 23.25
C LEU A 233 -20.97 -1.84 24.00
N HIS A 234 -20.84 -2.36 25.23
CA HIS A 234 -19.58 -2.29 25.94
C HIS A 234 -18.55 -3.21 25.30
N TYR A 235 -17.30 -2.76 25.19
CA TYR A 235 -16.22 -3.49 24.53
C TYR A 235 -15.95 -4.88 25.15
N ASP A 236 -16.21 -5.04 26.45
CA ASP A 236 -15.97 -6.28 27.20
C ASP A 236 -17.20 -7.20 27.31
N LYS A 237 -18.31 -6.88 26.61
CA LYS A 237 -19.47 -7.75 26.55
C LYS A 237 -19.07 -9.09 25.91
N PRO A 238 -19.25 -10.25 26.58
CA PRO A 238 -18.90 -11.54 26.02
C PRO A 238 -19.64 -11.79 24.70
N ALA A 239 -18.91 -12.14 23.64
CA ALA A 239 -19.48 -12.24 22.29
C ALA A 239 -20.54 -13.35 22.18
N ASN A 240 -20.37 -14.45 22.93
CA ASN A 240 -21.32 -15.57 22.95
C ASN A 240 -22.67 -15.23 23.66
N THR A 241 -22.74 -14.12 24.39
CA THR A 241 -24.01 -13.67 25.04
C THR A 241 -24.83 -12.76 24.13
N LEU A 242 -24.28 -12.37 22.95
CA LEU A 242 -24.98 -11.53 22.00
C LEU A 242 -25.92 -12.35 21.10
N SER A 243 -27.11 -11.81 20.82
CA SER A 243 -27.98 -12.39 19.79
C SER A 243 -27.39 -12.25 18.42
N ALA A 244 -27.76 -13.11 17.46
CA ALA A 244 -27.33 -12.99 16.08
C ALA A 244 -27.72 -11.65 15.46
N ALA A 245 -28.92 -11.13 15.80
CA ALA A 245 -29.39 -9.81 15.36
C ALA A 245 -28.46 -8.69 15.87
N LYS A 246 -28.03 -8.76 17.15
CA LYS A 246 -27.14 -7.74 17.72
C LYS A 246 -25.74 -7.77 17.14
N VAL A 247 -25.24 -8.95 16.78
CA VAL A 247 -23.95 -9.06 16.07
C VAL A 247 -24.06 -8.50 14.65
N ARG A 248 -25.17 -8.77 13.93
CA ARG A 248 -25.39 -8.16 12.61
C ARG A 248 -25.46 -6.64 12.67
N GLU A 249 -26.19 -6.09 13.66
CA GLU A 249 -26.25 -4.63 13.90
C GLU A 249 -24.86 -4.05 14.13
N LEU A 250 -24.02 -4.71 14.94
CA LEU A 250 -22.64 -4.27 15.19
C LEU A 250 -21.78 -4.32 13.92
N LEU A 251 -21.87 -5.39 13.12
CA LEU A 251 -21.13 -5.50 11.86
C LEU A 251 -21.59 -4.45 10.84
N GLN A 252 -22.90 -4.19 10.77
CA GLN A 252 -23.44 -3.12 9.94
C GLN A 252 -22.91 -1.74 10.38
N ALA A 253 -22.87 -1.47 11.69
CA ALA A 253 -22.30 -0.24 12.23
C ALA A 253 -20.80 -0.11 11.86
N ALA A 254 -20.05 -1.21 11.92
CA ALA A 254 -18.65 -1.22 11.51
C ALA A 254 -18.49 -0.95 10.00
N THR A 255 -19.35 -1.57 9.16
CA THR A 255 -19.36 -1.33 7.71
C THR A 255 -19.62 0.14 7.40
N THR A 256 -20.63 0.75 8.06
CA THR A 256 -20.99 2.16 7.86
C THR A 256 -19.83 3.10 8.23
N VAL A 257 -19.23 2.92 9.43
CA VAL A 257 -18.08 3.74 9.86
C VAL A 257 -16.89 3.61 8.90
N MET A 258 -16.61 2.40 8.45
CA MET A 258 -15.50 2.16 7.52
C MET A 258 -15.78 2.72 6.12
N ALA A 259 -17.03 2.70 5.66
CA ALA A 259 -17.43 3.31 4.38
C ALA A 259 -17.28 4.84 4.44
N GLU A 260 -17.83 5.49 5.48
CA GLU A 260 -17.65 6.92 5.72
C GLU A 260 -16.17 7.32 5.75
N ALA A 261 -15.32 6.51 6.41
CA ALA A 261 -13.89 6.74 6.42
C ALA A 261 -13.24 6.62 5.02
N LEU A 262 -13.71 5.66 4.20
CA LEU A 262 -13.20 5.50 2.82
C LEU A 262 -13.58 6.69 1.93
N ASP A 263 -14.81 7.19 2.04
CA ASP A 263 -15.30 8.33 1.27
C ASP A 263 -14.52 9.62 1.59
N GLN A 264 -14.03 9.74 2.83
CA GLN A 264 -13.21 10.88 3.27
C GLN A 264 -11.70 10.65 3.13
N GLY A 265 -11.28 9.64 2.37
CA GLY A 265 -9.86 9.37 2.11
C GLY A 265 -9.12 8.65 3.25
N GLY A 266 -9.83 8.21 4.30
CA GLY A 266 -9.28 7.46 5.43
C GLY A 266 -9.12 8.27 6.72
N THR A 267 -8.78 7.56 7.81
CA THR A 267 -8.49 8.15 9.13
C THR A 267 -7.00 8.45 9.24
N SER A 268 -6.59 9.67 8.92
CA SER A 268 -5.21 10.13 9.18
C SER A 268 -5.17 10.93 10.47
N PHE A 269 -4.56 10.38 11.52
CA PHE A 269 -4.10 11.14 12.69
C PHE A 269 -2.70 11.71 12.50
N ASP A 270 -2.04 11.35 11.42
CA ASP A 270 -0.69 11.79 11.07
C ASP A 270 -0.77 12.54 9.74
N ALA A 271 -0.36 13.81 9.76
CA ALA A 271 -0.33 14.66 8.56
C ALA A 271 0.55 14.09 7.43
N LEU A 272 1.42 13.15 7.76
CA LEU A 272 2.31 12.49 6.80
C LEU A 272 1.65 11.29 6.11
N TYR A 273 0.50 10.81 6.59
CA TYR A 273 -0.22 9.72 5.91
C TYR A 273 -1.13 10.30 4.83
N VAL A 274 -0.73 10.12 3.59
CA VAL A 274 -1.46 10.60 2.41
C VAL A 274 -1.81 9.44 1.48
N ASN A 275 -2.78 9.64 0.62
CA ASN A 275 -3.10 8.71 -0.46
C ASN A 275 -1.97 8.66 -1.49
N VAL A 276 -2.01 7.69 -2.42
CA VAL A 276 -0.99 7.54 -3.48
C VAL A 276 -0.76 8.82 -4.27
N ASN A 277 -1.81 9.65 -4.41
CA ASN A 277 -1.80 10.96 -5.06
C ASN A 277 -1.40 12.14 -4.14
N GLY A 278 -0.94 11.88 -2.91
CA GLY A 278 -0.52 12.91 -1.96
C GLY A 278 -1.62 13.60 -1.16
N SER A 279 -2.91 13.26 -1.36
CA SER A 279 -4.02 13.87 -0.59
C SER A 279 -4.17 13.24 0.79
N SER A 280 -4.40 14.07 1.82
CA SER A 280 -4.63 13.63 3.21
C SER A 280 -6.09 13.22 3.44
N GLY A 281 -6.34 12.24 4.31
CA GLY A 281 -7.67 11.84 4.75
C GLY A 281 -8.16 12.71 5.93
N TYR A 282 -9.47 13.02 5.97
CA TYR A 282 -10.08 13.93 6.94
C TYR A 282 -11.01 13.28 7.97
N PHE A 283 -11.21 11.96 7.92
CA PHE A 283 -12.20 11.27 8.76
C PHE A 283 -11.98 11.39 10.28
N ALA A 284 -10.77 11.69 10.73
CA ALA A 284 -10.48 11.87 12.16
C ALA A 284 -11.34 12.96 12.85
N ARG A 285 -11.93 13.90 12.10
CA ARG A 285 -12.77 15.01 12.61
C ARG A 285 -14.21 14.60 12.91
N GLU A 286 -14.67 13.44 12.42
CA GLU A 286 -16.07 12.99 12.55
C GLU A 286 -16.26 11.82 13.52
N LEU A 287 -15.21 11.48 14.28
CA LEU A 287 -15.29 10.38 15.26
C LEU A 287 -16.20 10.75 16.44
N ALA A 288 -17.05 9.81 16.85
CA ALA A 288 -18.00 10.01 17.93
C ALA A 288 -17.43 9.75 19.33
N VAL A 289 -16.45 8.84 19.44
CA VAL A 289 -15.84 8.48 20.74
C VAL A 289 -14.32 8.36 20.69
N TYR A 290 -13.73 7.87 19.60
CA TYR A 290 -12.31 7.61 19.57
C TYR A 290 -11.50 8.90 19.58
N GLY A 291 -10.57 9.01 20.56
CA GLY A 291 -9.75 10.22 20.76
C GLY A 291 -10.43 11.34 21.53
N ARG A 292 -11.70 11.16 21.94
CA ARG A 292 -12.54 12.21 22.53
C ARG A 292 -12.71 12.05 24.05
N GLU A 293 -11.67 11.63 24.75
CA GLU A 293 -11.68 11.53 26.22
C GLU A 293 -12.06 12.86 26.89
N GLY A 294 -13.02 12.84 27.80
CA GLY A 294 -13.53 14.02 28.51
C GLY A 294 -14.56 14.82 27.74
N GLU A 295 -14.68 14.67 26.44
CA GLU A 295 -15.70 15.37 25.64
C GLU A 295 -17.09 14.79 25.80
N ALA A 296 -18.11 15.62 25.53
CA ALA A 296 -19.51 15.22 25.62
C ALA A 296 -19.85 14.15 24.56
N CYS A 297 -20.52 13.07 24.99
CA CYS A 297 -21.10 12.09 24.09
C CYS A 297 -22.18 12.73 23.22
N LEU A 298 -22.07 12.59 21.89
CA LEU A 298 -23.01 13.17 20.92
C LEU A 298 -24.46 12.66 21.10
N ARG A 299 -24.69 11.58 21.85
CA ARG A 299 -26.00 11.00 22.07
C ARG A 299 -26.64 11.41 23.40
N CYS A 300 -25.88 11.55 24.48
CA CYS A 300 -26.42 11.75 25.82
C CYS A 300 -25.69 12.81 26.66
N GLY A 301 -24.71 13.52 26.11
CA GLY A 301 -23.95 14.56 26.79
C GLY A 301 -22.96 14.08 27.85
N ARG A 302 -22.97 12.81 28.26
CA ARG A 302 -22.04 12.28 29.26
C ARG A 302 -20.62 12.26 28.71
N ALA A 303 -19.64 12.61 29.54
CA ALA A 303 -18.23 12.58 29.13
C ALA A 303 -17.80 11.19 28.68
N ILE A 304 -17.10 11.13 27.53
CA ILE A 304 -16.45 9.93 27.00
C ILE A 304 -15.30 9.54 27.94
N VAL A 305 -15.17 8.26 28.21
CA VAL A 305 -14.07 7.71 29.01
C VAL A 305 -13.10 6.92 28.14
N ARG A 306 -11.83 7.01 28.51
CA ARG A 306 -10.76 6.20 27.96
C ARG A 306 -10.37 5.15 28.99
N GLU A 307 -10.31 3.90 28.58
CA GLU A 307 -9.93 2.79 29.44
C GLU A 307 -8.80 1.98 28.83
N ALA A 308 -7.95 1.36 29.64
CA ALA A 308 -6.93 0.44 29.16
C ALA A 308 -7.59 -0.80 28.54
N PHE A 309 -7.12 -1.21 27.38
CA PHE A 309 -7.60 -2.38 26.67
C PHE A 309 -6.44 -3.08 25.96
N MET A 310 -6.02 -4.22 26.50
CA MET A 310 -4.82 -4.91 26.02
C MET A 310 -3.60 -3.94 26.02
N ASN A 311 -2.87 -3.84 24.91
CA ASN A 311 -1.75 -2.90 24.73
C ASN A 311 -2.18 -1.55 24.09
N ARG A 312 -3.45 -1.17 24.19
CA ARG A 312 -4.02 0.04 23.59
C ARG A 312 -5.14 0.63 24.45
N SER A 313 -5.83 1.63 23.97
CA SER A 313 -6.97 2.25 24.64
C SER A 313 -8.29 1.82 24.00
N SER A 314 -9.38 1.87 24.78
CA SER A 314 -10.76 1.81 24.33
C SER A 314 -11.50 3.05 24.78
N TYR A 315 -12.21 3.69 23.87
CA TYR A 315 -13.02 4.87 24.14
C TYR A 315 -14.50 4.52 24.10
N ARG A 316 -15.28 4.99 25.07
CA ARG A 316 -16.71 4.70 25.15
C ARG A 316 -17.48 5.76 25.94
N CYS A 317 -18.79 5.81 25.72
CA CYS A 317 -19.72 6.51 26.62
C CYS A 317 -20.16 5.58 27.76
N PRO A 318 -19.93 5.92 29.04
CA PRO A 318 -20.28 5.05 30.16
C PRO A 318 -21.79 4.87 30.34
N THR A 319 -22.61 5.81 29.88
CA THR A 319 -24.08 5.74 29.93
C THR A 319 -24.66 4.91 28.79
N CYS A 320 -24.20 5.16 27.54
CA CYS A 320 -24.73 4.45 26.36
C CYS A 320 -24.19 3.02 26.23
N GLN A 321 -22.98 2.77 26.72
CA GLN A 321 -22.27 1.49 26.62
C GLN A 321 -21.98 0.95 28.03
N ARG A 322 -23.05 0.52 28.71
CA ARG A 322 -22.97 0.06 30.12
C ARG A 322 -22.14 -1.22 30.23
N ARG A 323 -21.36 -1.31 31.30
CA ARG A 323 -20.61 -2.55 31.61
C ARG A 323 -21.57 -3.73 31.73
N PRO A 324 -21.22 -4.92 31.22
CA PRO A 324 -22.00 -6.11 31.46
C PRO A 324 -22.01 -6.41 32.97
N LYS A 325 -23.17 -6.81 33.49
CA LYS A 325 -23.23 -7.38 34.85
C LYS A 325 -22.40 -8.67 34.86
N ARG A 326 -21.54 -8.80 35.85
CA ARG A 326 -20.77 -10.04 36.10
C ARG A 326 -21.69 -11.17 36.45
#